data_5c20abb4114e5d5f441cc0293bcb96e6
#
_entry.id   5c20abb4114e5d5f441cc0293bcb96e6
#
_cell.length_a   1.000
_cell.length_b   1.000
_cell.length_c   1.000
_cell.angle_alpha   90.00
_cell.angle_beta   90.00
_cell.angle_gamma   90.00
#
_symmetry.space_group_name_H-M   'P 1'
#
loop_
_entity.id
_entity.type
_entity.pdbx_description
1 polymer ?
#
loop_
_entity_poly.entity_id
_entity_poly.type
_entity_poly.pdbx_seq_one_letter_code
_entity_poly.pdbx_strand_id
1 'polypeptide(L)'
;MIEPEPTTAEPTTAEPTTAEAPTAEATTEAPLAGAADDTRATTATPKLRSRKDGAAIPLDALDRKLLNLMQGSFPIASRPYQHVASLAGVSEAELMDRVQRLLDKRIIRQVTPIFDTRALGYSSMLVAAKVDPEHPHRAAQVINEHPGVSHNYLRNHEFNLWFTIATEPDSALGLQGTLEVLAREAGAESVRQLPTLKLFKIRMDLEMEGD
;
A
#
# COMPACT_ATOMS: atom_id res chain seq x y z
N MET A 1 -10.92 36.22 -59.26
CA MET A 1 -10.68 35.31 -58.11
C MET A 1 -9.75 36.07 -57.20
N ILE A 2 -10.30 36.62 -56.16
CA ILE A 2 -9.64 37.56 -55.22
C ILE A 2 -9.62 36.82 -53.89
N GLU A 3 -8.43 36.51 -53.41
CA GLU A 3 -8.22 35.97 -52.04
C GLU A 3 -8.36 37.10 -51.02
N PRO A 4 -9.00 36.87 -49.87
CA PRO A 4 -8.96 37.83 -48.78
C PRO A 4 -7.79 37.54 -47.83
N GLU A 5 -7.07 38.60 -47.48
CA GLU A 5 -5.99 38.64 -46.52
C GLU A 5 -6.45 38.39 -45.06
N PRO A 6 -5.58 37.84 -44.17
CA PRO A 6 -5.91 37.64 -42.77
C PRO A 6 -5.76 38.91 -41.94
N THR A 7 -6.80 39.27 -41.24
CA THR A 7 -6.83 40.35 -40.26
C THR A 7 -6.07 39.98 -39.01
N THR A 8 -5.01 40.73 -38.69
CA THR A 8 -4.22 40.66 -37.48
C THR A 8 -4.96 41.37 -36.36
N ALA A 9 -5.36 40.67 -35.31
CA ALA A 9 -5.88 41.26 -34.07
C ALA A 9 -4.76 41.37 -33.04
N GLU A 10 -4.51 42.61 -32.56
CA GLU A 10 -3.56 42.93 -31.50
C GLU A 10 -4.09 42.47 -30.12
N PRO A 11 -3.21 42.03 -29.18
CA PRO A 11 -3.63 41.68 -27.84
C PRO A 11 -3.68 42.97 -26.94
N THR A 12 -4.84 43.21 -26.41
CA THR A 12 -5.06 44.24 -25.37
C THR A 12 -4.42 43.84 -24.05
N THR A 13 -3.43 44.58 -23.62
CA THR A 13 -2.78 44.48 -22.31
C THR A 13 -3.72 45.04 -21.24
N ALA A 14 -4.20 44.18 -20.32
CA ALA A 14 -4.89 44.62 -19.10
C ALA A 14 -3.90 44.63 -17.94
N GLU A 15 -3.78 45.79 -17.30
CA GLU A 15 -2.97 45.99 -16.10
C GLU A 15 -3.61 45.31 -14.87
N PRO A 16 -2.83 44.79 -13.90
CA PRO A 16 -3.40 44.26 -12.67
C PRO A 16 -3.69 45.37 -11.65
N THR A 17 -4.94 45.46 -11.26
CA THR A 17 -5.40 46.30 -10.14
C THR A 17 -4.91 45.73 -8.82
N THR A 18 -4.08 46.51 -8.11
CA THR A 18 -3.63 46.22 -6.75
C THR A 18 -4.79 46.37 -5.77
N ALA A 19 -5.25 45.28 -5.16
CA ALA A 19 -6.20 45.32 -4.04
C ALA A 19 -5.43 45.25 -2.72
N GLU A 20 -5.57 46.27 -1.90
CA GLU A 20 -5.05 46.38 -0.53
C GLU A 20 -5.68 45.29 0.36
N ALA A 21 -4.84 44.67 1.18
CA ALA A 21 -5.27 43.75 2.24
C ALA A 21 -5.68 44.53 3.48
N PRO A 22 -6.77 44.20 4.16
CA PRO A 22 -7.11 44.81 5.45
C PRO A 22 -6.25 44.20 6.58
N THR A 23 -5.68 45.07 7.38
CA THR A 23 -4.98 44.86 8.65
C THR A 23 -5.94 44.19 9.65
N ALA A 24 -5.67 42.99 10.11
CA ALA A 24 -6.39 42.35 11.21
C ALA A 24 -5.64 42.58 12.52
N GLU A 25 -6.34 43.21 13.46
CA GLU A 25 -5.92 43.45 14.84
C GLU A 25 -5.72 42.16 15.63
N ALA A 26 -4.68 42.16 16.44
CA ALA A 26 -4.35 41.14 17.40
C ALA A 26 -5.42 41.04 18.52
N THR A 27 -6.00 39.88 18.69
CA THR A 27 -6.81 39.55 19.87
C THR A 27 -6.11 38.45 20.66
N THR A 28 -5.91 38.79 21.89
CA THR A 28 -5.23 38.14 23.01
C THR A 28 -5.66 36.70 23.28
N GLU A 29 -4.68 35.94 23.69
CA GLU A 29 -4.66 34.56 24.18
C GLU A 29 -5.75 34.18 25.19
N ALA A 30 -6.19 32.92 25.09
CA ALA A 30 -6.57 32.10 26.24
C ALA A 30 -6.04 30.68 26.02
N PRO A 31 -5.38 30.00 27.02
CA PRO A 31 -4.79 28.72 26.88
C PRO A 31 -5.83 27.61 27.05
N LEU A 32 -6.08 26.83 26.03
CA LEU A 32 -6.81 25.56 26.17
C LEU A 32 -5.80 24.43 26.42
N ALA A 33 -5.66 24.11 27.72
CA ALA A 33 -5.10 22.84 28.13
C ALA A 33 -6.10 21.72 27.76
N GLY A 34 -5.75 20.94 26.77
CA GLY A 34 -6.44 19.71 26.36
C GLY A 34 -5.36 18.68 26.08
N ALA A 35 -5.06 17.83 27.08
CA ALA A 35 -4.23 16.66 26.90
C ALA A 35 -4.92 15.73 25.88
N ALA A 36 -4.45 15.74 24.63
CA ALA A 36 -4.77 14.71 23.66
C ALA A 36 -3.99 13.46 24.08
N ASP A 37 -4.74 12.48 24.58
CA ASP A 37 -4.31 11.10 24.80
C ASP A 37 -3.89 10.51 23.44
N ASP A 38 -2.57 10.54 23.17
CA ASP A 38 -1.97 9.96 21.97
C ASP A 38 -1.86 8.44 22.16
N THR A 39 -3.01 7.78 22.21
CA THR A 39 -3.09 6.33 22.05
C THR A 39 -2.91 5.99 20.56
N ARG A 40 -1.71 6.28 20.04
CA ARG A 40 -1.23 5.71 18.79
C ARG A 40 -1.10 4.20 19.04
N ALA A 41 -2.16 3.48 18.66
CA ALA A 41 -2.17 2.03 18.66
C ALA A 41 -0.98 1.55 17.84
N THR A 42 0.07 1.15 18.53
CA THR A 42 1.22 0.45 17.98
C THR A 42 0.67 -0.88 17.46
N THR A 43 0.27 -0.94 16.20
CA THR A 43 -0.05 -2.18 15.51
C THR A 43 1.24 -2.98 15.41
N ALA A 44 1.52 -3.74 16.46
CA ALA A 44 2.58 -4.73 16.44
C ALA A 44 2.32 -5.65 15.25
N THR A 45 3.21 -5.62 14.27
CA THR A 45 3.19 -6.52 13.12
C THR A 45 3.13 -7.95 13.64
N PRO A 46 2.06 -8.71 13.36
CA PRO A 46 1.94 -10.07 13.90
C PRO A 46 3.13 -10.89 13.40
N LYS A 47 3.90 -11.47 14.32
CA LYS A 47 4.98 -12.40 13.96
C LYS A 47 4.40 -13.47 13.06
N LEU A 48 4.88 -13.54 11.82
CA LEU A 48 4.48 -14.51 10.83
C LEU A 48 4.93 -15.91 11.33
N ARG A 49 4.06 -16.59 12.06
CA ARG A 49 4.29 -17.99 12.45
C ARG A 49 4.20 -18.81 11.17
N SER A 50 5.32 -19.39 10.74
CA SER A 50 5.33 -20.44 9.73
C SER A 50 4.38 -21.54 10.19
N ARG A 51 3.37 -21.87 9.39
CA ARG A 51 2.59 -23.09 9.59
C ARG A 51 3.50 -24.28 9.28
N LYS A 52 3.97 -24.94 10.31
CA LYS A 52 4.78 -26.17 10.15
C LYS A 52 3.94 -27.34 9.65
N ASP A 53 2.63 -27.31 9.80
CA ASP A 53 1.71 -28.37 9.40
C ASP A 53 0.83 -27.84 8.26
N GLY A 54 1.11 -28.27 7.05
CA GLY A 54 0.40 -27.88 5.82
C GLY A 54 -1.03 -28.40 5.70
N ALA A 55 -1.70 -28.77 6.82
CA ALA A 55 -3.09 -29.21 6.80
C ALA A 55 -4.00 -28.05 6.36
N ALA A 56 -4.76 -28.29 5.28
CA ALA A 56 -5.78 -27.36 4.83
C ALA A 56 -6.85 -27.18 5.91
N ILE A 57 -7.29 -25.95 6.12
CA ILE A 57 -8.40 -25.66 7.02
C ILE A 57 -9.68 -26.02 6.26
N PRO A 58 -10.57 -26.84 6.86
CA PRO A 58 -11.82 -27.19 6.21
C PRO A 58 -12.68 -25.93 6.05
N LEU A 59 -13.17 -25.72 4.83
CA LEU A 59 -14.09 -24.69 4.43
C LEU A 59 -15.43 -25.32 4.07
N ASP A 60 -16.54 -24.78 4.58
CA ASP A 60 -17.86 -25.18 4.10
C ASP A 60 -18.19 -24.52 2.73
N ALA A 61 -19.29 -24.92 2.11
CA ALA A 61 -19.69 -24.41 0.81
C ALA A 61 -19.95 -22.89 0.84
N LEU A 62 -20.48 -22.37 1.94
CA LEU A 62 -20.71 -20.94 2.10
C LEU A 62 -19.42 -20.16 2.28
N ASP A 63 -18.44 -20.68 3.04
CA ASP A 63 -17.10 -20.06 3.16
C ASP A 63 -16.44 -19.94 1.79
N ARG A 64 -16.50 -20.99 0.95
CA ARG A 64 -15.95 -20.96 -0.42
C ARG A 64 -16.67 -19.92 -1.29
N LYS A 65 -18.01 -19.88 -1.23
CA LYS A 65 -18.80 -18.88 -1.95
C LYS A 65 -18.43 -17.46 -1.56
N LEU A 66 -18.29 -17.19 -0.25
CA LEU A 66 -17.88 -15.88 0.26
C LEU A 66 -16.47 -15.49 -0.21
N LEU A 67 -15.52 -16.41 -0.15
CA LEU A 67 -14.17 -16.16 -0.65
C LEU A 67 -14.16 -15.83 -2.15
N ASN A 68 -14.93 -16.55 -2.97
CA ASN A 68 -15.06 -16.26 -4.40
C ASN A 68 -15.68 -14.87 -4.64
N LEU A 69 -16.73 -14.49 -3.91
CA LEU A 69 -17.35 -13.18 -4.03
C LEU A 69 -16.44 -12.03 -3.59
N MET A 70 -15.62 -12.25 -2.55
CA MET A 70 -14.79 -11.20 -1.96
C MET A 70 -13.45 -10.99 -2.67
N GLN A 71 -12.89 -12.00 -3.34
CA GLN A 71 -11.60 -11.85 -4.05
C GLN A 71 -11.73 -11.15 -5.41
N GLY A 72 -12.93 -11.13 -5.98
CA GLY A 72 -13.20 -10.54 -7.30
C GLY A 72 -13.42 -9.02 -7.24
N SER A 73 -14.66 -8.64 -7.47
CA SER A 73 -15.09 -7.24 -7.47
C SER A 73 -15.82 -6.92 -6.17
N PHE A 74 -15.05 -6.55 -5.14
CA PHE A 74 -15.66 -6.07 -3.90
C PHE A 74 -16.48 -4.80 -4.19
N PRO A 75 -17.76 -4.74 -3.83
CA PRO A 75 -18.64 -3.66 -4.26
C PRO A 75 -18.26 -2.33 -3.63
N ILE A 76 -18.19 -1.27 -4.46
CA ILE A 76 -18.06 0.11 -4.01
C ILE A 76 -19.47 0.67 -3.78
N ALA A 77 -19.98 0.50 -2.59
CA ALA A 77 -21.32 0.92 -2.18
C ALA A 77 -21.31 1.41 -0.74
N SER A 78 -22.37 2.10 -0.31
CA SER A 78 -22.48 2.57 1.08
C SER A 78 -22.56 1.43 2.12
N ARG A 79 -23.04 0.25 1.72
CA ARG A 79 -23.10 -0.97 2.55
C ARG A 79 -22.55 -2.18 1.77
N PRO A 80 -21.22 -2.25 1.58
CA PRO A 80 -20.62 -3.26 0.71
C PRO A 80 -20.82 -4.69 1.23
N TYR A 81 -20.74 -4.90 2.53
CA TYR A 81 -20.94 -6.21 3.14
C TYR A 81 -22.38 -6.70 3.03
N GLN A 82 -23.36 -5.80 3.15
CA GLN A 82 -24.76 -6.15 2.90
C GLN A 82 -24.98 -6.63 1.46
N HIS A 83 -24.32 -5.98 0.50
CA HIS A 83 -24.41 -6.38 -0.91
C HIS A 83 -23.84 -7.79 -1.11
N VAL A 84 -22.64 -8.06 -0.59
CA VAL A 84 -22.01 -9.40 -0.65
C VAL A 84 -22.87 -10.45 0.06
N ALA A 85 -23.45 -10.13 1.23
CA ALA A 85 -24.34 -11.01 1.98
C ALA A 85 -25.58 -11.39 1.16
N SER A 86 -26.19 -10.41 0.48
CA SER A 86 -27.33 -10.64 -0.41
C SER A 86 -26.98 -11.59 -1.56
N LEU A 87 -25.81 -11.44 -2.18
CA LEU A 87 -25.33 -12.34 -3.24
C LEU A 87 -25.04 -13.76 -2.72
N ALA A 88 -24.59 -13.85 -1.48
CA ALA A 88 -24.34 -15.13 -0.82
C ALA A 88 -25.64 -15.82 -0.35
N GLY A 89 -26.71 -15.06 -0.14
CA GLY A 89 -28.00 -15.55 0.39
C GLY A 89 -28.02 -15.67 1.91
N VAL A 90 -27.27 -14.81 2.61
CA VAL A 90 -27.17 -14.78 4.08
C VAL A 90 -27.41 -13.37 4.62
N SER A 91 -27.52 -13.23 5.95
CA SER A 91 -27.58 -11.94 6.62
C SER A 91 -26.19 -11.27 6.63
N GLU A 92 -26.16 -9.93 6.70
CA GLU A 92 -24.90 -9.18 6.85
C GLU A 92 -24.15 -9.60 8.14
N ALA A 93 -24.86 -9.85 9.22
CA ALA A 93 -24.27 -10.31 10.48
C ALA A 93 -23.57 -11.67 10.32
N GLU A 94 -24.23 -12.64 9.68
CA GLU A 94 -23.62 -13.95 9.42
C GLU A 94 -22.39 -13.82 8.51
N LEU A 95 -22.45 -12.97 7.47
CA LEU A 95 -21.30 -12.69 6.63
C LEU A 95 -20.12 -12.16 7.47
N MET A 96 -20.36 -11.15 8.31
CA MET A 96 -19.31 -10.52 9.13
C MET A 96 -18.67 -11.51 10.09
N ASP A 97 -19.48 -12.35 10.76
CA ASP A 97 -18.97 -13.39 11.66
C ASP A 97 -18.08 -14.40 10.93
N ARG A 98 -18.49 -14.80 9.71
CA ARG A 98 -17.69 -15.71 8.89
C ARG A 98 -16.39 -15.08 8.41
N VAL A 99 -16.44 -13.84 7.93
CA VAL A 99 -15.24 -13.09 7.51
C VAL A 99 -14.26 -12.95 8.67
N GLN A 100 -14.75 -12.58 9.87
CA GLN A 100 -13.91 -12.49 11.06
C GLN A 100 -13.25 -13.84 11.39
N ARG A 101 -14.03 -14.93 11.37
CA ARG A 101 -13.50 -16.28 11.57
C ARG A 101 -12.41 -16.66 10.53
N LEU A 102 -12.61 -16.28 9.26
CA LEU A 102 -11.64 -16.55 8.20
C LEU A 102 -10.36 -15.70 8.35
N LEU A 103 -10.48 -14.46 8.85
CA LEU A 103 -9.36 -13.61 9.25
C LEU A 103 -8.58 -14.22 10.43
N ASP A 104 -9.26 -14.63 11.49
CA ASP A 104 -8.65 -15.25 12.68
C ASP A 104 -7.89 -16.53 12.33
N LYS A 105 -8.46 -17.32 11.42
CA LYS A 105 -7.83 -18.51 10.87
C LYS A 105 -6.77 -18.22 9.81
N ARG A 106 -6.55 -16.95 9.45
CA ARG A 106 -5.61 -16.50 8.43
C ARG A 106 -5.83 -17.13 7.05
N ILE A 107 -7.05 -17.46 6.71
CA ILE A 107 -7.47 -17.81 5.35
C ILE A 107 -7.58 -16.53 4.55
N ILE A 108 -8.31 -15.54 5.07
CA ILE A 108 -8.23 -14.15 4.62
C ILE A 108 -7.05 -13.52 5.38
N ARG A 109 -6.12 -12.92 4.66
CA ARG A 109 -4.99 -12.21 5.27
C ARG A 109 -5.40 -10.84 5.76
N GLN A 110 -6.14 -10.12 4.94
CA GLN A 110 -6.67 -8.78 5.18
C GLN A 110 -7.75 -8.45 4.15
N VAL A 111 -8.62 -7.51 4.48
CA VAL A 111 -9.53 -6.85 3.55
C VAL A 111 -9.07 -5.41 3.43
N THR A 112 -8.47 -5.05 2.30
CA THR A 112 -7.86 -3.74 2.09
C THR A 112 -7.87 -3.38 0.61
N PRO A 113 -7.95 -2.09 0.26
CA PRO A 113 -7.70 -1.65 -1.09
C PRO A 113 -6.22 -1.83 -1.45
N ILE A 114 -5.95 -2.14 -2.71
CA ILE A 114 -4.61 -2.16 -3.29
C ILE A 114 -4.51 -0.95 -4.22
N PHE A 115 -3.59 -0.04 -3.90
CA PHE A 115 -3.38 1.16 -4.70
C PHE A 115 -2.38 0.89 -5.84
N ASP A 116 -2.60 1.53 -6.98
CA ASP A 116 -1.55 1.68 -7.99
C ASP A 116 -0.59 2.79 -7.51
N THR A 117 0.51 2.38 -6.90
CA THR A 117 1.51 3.29 -6.35
C THR A 117 2.14 4.17 -7.42
N ARG A 118 2.23 3.71 -8.68
CA ARG A 118 2.75 4.50 -9.79
C ARG A 118 1.79 5.63 -10.16
N ALA A 119 0.49 5.34 -10.19
CA ALA A 119 -0.54 6.36 -10.41
C ALA A 119 -0.54 7.43 -9.32
N LEU A 120 -0.07 7.10 -8.12
CA LEU A 120 0.12 8.02 -6.99
C LEU A 120 1.51 8.71 -7.01
N GLY A 121 2.33 8.47 -8.03
CA GLY A 121 3.66 9.09 -8.18
C GLY A 121 4.78 8.43 -7.38
N TYR A 122 4.52 7.31 -6.69
CA TYR A 122 5.55 6.59 -5.98
C TYR A 122 6.54 5.89 -6.92
N SER A 123 7.81 5.90 -6.56
CA SER A 123 8.84 5.09 -7.19
C SER A 123 8.99 3.78 -6.42
N SER A 124 8.78 2.64 -7.08
CA SER A 124 8.84 1.33 -6.43
C SER A 124 9.72 0.35 -7.19
N MET A 125 10.36 -0.57 -6.44
CA MET A 125 11.31 -1.53 -7.00
C MET A 125 11.41 -2.79 -6.17
N LEU A 126 11.71 -3.91 -6.82
CA LEU A 126 12.22 -5.12 -6.18
C LEU A 126 13.74 -4.99 -6.04
N VAL A 127 14.25 -5.36 -4.88
CA VAL A 127 15.66 -5.27 -4.53
C VAL A 127 16.13 -6.61 -3.99
N ALA A 128 17.33 -7.03 -4.41
CA ALA A 128 18.04 -8.16 -3.84
C ALA A 128 19.32 -7.66 -3.16
N ALA A 129 19.47 -7.93 -1.88
CA ALA A 129 20.64 -7.58 -1.08
C ALA A 129 21.43 -8.81 -0.69
N LYS A 130 22.77 -8.69 -0.73
CA LYS A 130 23.70 -9.66 -0.17
C LYS A 130 24.09 -9.16 1.22
N VAL A 131 23.66 -9.89 2.24
CA VAL A 131 23.97 -9.59 3.64
C VAL A 131 24.66 -10.75 4.30
N ASP A 132 25.29 -10.53 5.46
CA ASP A 132 25.94 -11.57 6.24
C ASP A 132 25.00 -12.77 6.45
N PRO A 133 25.35 -13.98 5.98
CA PRO A 133 24.52 -15.16 6.10
C PRO A 133 24.34 -15.65 7.54
N GLU A 134 25.26 -15.27 8.46
CA GLU A 134 25.15 -15.64 9.86
C GLU A 134 24.14 -14.74 10.64
N HIS A 135 23.93 -13.50 10.16
CA HIS A 135 23.09 -12.51 10.82
C HIS A 135 22.02 -11.86 9.92
N PRO A 136 21.31 -12.60 9.04
CA PRO A 136 20.38 -12.03 8.07
C PRO A 136 19.16 -11.37 8.74
N HIS A 137 18.80 -11.81 9.94
CA HIS A 137 17.66 -11.26 10.69
C HIS A 137 17.90 -9.80 11.13
N ARG A 138 19.14 -9.45 11.49
CA ARG A 138 19.49 -8.07 11.84
C ARG A 138 19.31 -7.13 10.65
N ALA A 139 19.84 -7.51 9.51
CA ALA A 139 19.68 -6.75 8.27
C ALA A 139 18.21 -6.62 7.86
N ALA A 140 17.45 -7.72 8.00
CA ALA A 140 16.01 -7.71 7.70
C ALA A 140 15.22 -6.78 8.64
N GLN A 141 15.60 -6.67 9.91
CA GLN A 141 14.97 -5.73 10.86
C GLN A 141 15.18 -4.29 10.42
N VAL A 142 16.42 -3.90 10.13
CA VAL A 142 16.76 -2.55 9.64
C VAL A 142 15.96 -2.20 8.38
N ILE A 143 15.92 -3.13 7.41
CA ILE A 143 15.17 -2.91 6.16
C ILE A 143 13.67 -2.76 6.44
N ASN A 144 13.11 -3.54 7.38
CA ASN A 144 11.68 -3.53 7.71
C ASN A 144 11.23 -2.27 8.47
N GLU A 145 12.14 -1.49 9.04
CA GLU A 145 11.83 -0.22 9.69
C GLU A 145 11.40 0.86 8.69
N HIS A 146 11.80 0.71 7.42
CA HIS A 146 11.39 1.66 6.39
C HIS A 146 9.92 1.45 6.00
N PRO A 147 9.05 2.48 6.12
CA PRO A 147 7.60 2.34 5.91
C PRO A 147 7.21 1.93 4.48
N GLY A 148 8.04 2.24 3.50
CA GLY A 148 7.85 1.83 2.10
C GLY A 148 8.21 0.39 1.79
N VAL A 149 8.75 -0.37 2.74
CA VAL A 149 9.06 -1.80 2.55
C VAL A 149 7.82 -2.62 2.85
N SER A 150 7.26 -3.27 1.82
CA SER A 150 6.03 -4.07 1.94
C SER A 150 6.28 -5.56 2.09
N HIS A 151 7.36 -6.07 1.53
CA HIS A 151 7.73 -7.49 1.54
C HIS A 151 9.23 -7.61 1.74
N ASN A 152 9.66 -8.56 2.57
CA ASN A 152 11.07 -8.88 2.77
C ASN A 152 11.21 -10.38 3.02
N TYR A 153 12.02 -11.05 2.20
CA TYR A 153 12.17 -12.50 2.22
C TYR A 153 13.63 -12.91 2.31
N LEU A 154 13.91 -13.88 3.19
CA LEU A 154 15.17 -14.62 3.17
C LEU A 154 15.13 -15.68 2.05
N ARG A 155 16.20 -15.77 1.27
CA ARG A 155 16.37 -16.73 0.19
C ARG A 155 17.67 -17.51 0.36
N ASN A 156 17.68 -18.75 -0.08
CA ASN A 156 18.91 -19.55 -0.17
C ASN A 156 19.64 -19.22 -1.49
N HIS A 157 20.32 -18.08 -1.50
CA HIS A 157 21.04 -17.55 -2.65
C HIS A 157 22.15 -16.61 -2.16
N GLU A 158 23.11 -16.26 -2.99
CA GLU A 158 24.15 -15.27 -2.69
C GLU A 158 23.51 -13.92 -2.28
N PHE A 159 22.54 -13.42 -3.05
CA PHE A 159 21.65 -12.34 -2.62
C PHE A 159 20.56 -12.94 -1.77
N ASN A 160 20.75 -12.90 -0.47
CA ASN A 160 19.95 -13.68 0.48
C ASN A 160 18.76 -12.91 1.08
N LEU A 161 18.67 -11.58 0.94
CA LEU A 161 17.47 -10.81 1.28
C LEU A 161 16.86 -10.17 0.03
N TRP A 162 15.55 -10.39 -0.14
CA TRP A 162 14.77 -9.87 -1.26
C TRP A 162 13.59 -9.09 -0.73
N PHE A 163 13.52 -7.81 -1.06
CA PHE A 163 12.47 -6.93 -0.56
C PHE A 163 11.93 -6.01 -1.65
N THR A 164 10.67 -5.58 -1.47
CA THR A 164 10.05 -4.54 -2.28
C THR A 164 10.03 -3.25 -1.48
N ILE A 165 10.44 -2.17 -2.11
CA ILE A 165 10.45 -0.83 -1.52
C ILE A 165 9.74 0.15 -2.42
N ALA A 166 9.03 1.10 -1.82
CA ALA A 166 8.46 2.26 -2.49
C ALA A 166 8.88 3.53 -1.75
N THR A 167 9.15 4.60 -2.50
CA THR A 167 9.43 5.92 -1.96
C THR A 167 8.42 6.93 -2.47
N GLU A 168 8.08 7.88 -1.64
CA GLU A 168 7.14 8.95 -1.93
C GLU A 168 7.64 9.87 -3.05
N PRO A 169 6.74 10.54 -3.80
CA PRO A 169 7.11 11.43 -4.89
C PRO A 169 8.01 12.59 -4.48
N ASP A 170 7.84 13.09 -3.25
CA ASP A 170 8.55 14.22 -2.63
C ASP A 170 9.68 13.79 -1.70
N SER A 171 10.07 12.51 -1.72
CA SER A 171 11.19 12.01 -0.93
C SER A 171 12.49 12.77 -1.25
N ALA A 172 13.10 13.38 -0.24
CA ALA A 172 14.34 14.13 -0.38
C ALA A 172 15.51 13.29 -0.90
N LEU A 173 15.56 12.01 -0.56
CA LEU A 173 16.59 11.07 -1.01
C LEU A 173 16.21 10.36 -2.31
N GLY A 174 14.94 10.33 -2.63
CA GLY A 174 14.40 9.48 -3.70
C GLY A 174 14.71 8.00 -3.47
N LEU A 175 14.35 7.16 -4.43
CA LEU A 175 14.55 5.71 -4.31
C LEU A 175 16.02 5.31 -4.20
N GLN A 176 16.89 5.91 -5.00
CA GLN A 176 18.31 5.58 -5.04
C GLN A 176 18.99 5.91 -3.72
N GLY A 177 18.84 7.14 -3.21
CA GLY A 177 19.45 7.56 -1.95
C GLY A 177 18.91 6.77 -0.75
N THR A 178 17.61 6.45 -0.75
CA THR A 178 17.01 5.60 0.27
C THR A 178 17.64 4.20 0.28
N LEU A 179 17.87 3.60 -0.88
CA LEU A 179 18.53 2.29 -0.99
C LEU A 179 19.98 2.32 -0.51
N GLU A 180 20.71 3.39 -0.79
CA GLU A 180 22.10 3.55 -0.31
C GLU A 180 22.17 3.64 1.22
N VAL A 181 21.24 4.38 1.83
CA VAL A 181 21.12 4.47 3.29
C VAL A 181 20.79 3.09 3.89
N LEU A 182 19.73 2.43 3.39
CA LEU A 182 19.31 1.13 3.88
C LEU A 182 20.40 0.05 3.73
N ALA A 183 21.11 0.04 2.58
CA ALA A 183 22.19 -0.90 2.34
C ALA A 183 23.32 -0.74 3.38
N ARG A 184 23.71 0.51 3.65
CA ARG A 184 24.74 0.83 4.65
C ARG A 184 24.31 0.43 6.06
N GLU A 185 23.10 0.77 6.47
CA GLU A 185 22.58 0.50 7.81
C GLU A 185 22.32 -0.99 8.05
N ALA A 186 21.85 -1.71 7.03
CA ALA A 186 21.69 -3.14 7.05
C ALA A 186 23.01 -3.93 6.96
N GLY A 187 24.13 -3.25 6.68
CA GLY A 187 25.43 -3.91 6.46
C GLY A 187 25.46 -4.78 5.21
N ALA A 188 24.75 -4.38 4.15
CA ALA A 188 24.74 -5.12 2.91
C ALA A 188 26.08 -4.96 2.17
N GLU A 189 26.69 -6.07 1.73
CA GLU A 189 27.90 -6.07 0.91
C GLU A 189 27.61 -5.52 -0.49
N SER A 190 26.46 -5.85 -1.04
CA SER A 190 26.00 -5.37 -2.34
C SER A 190 24.48 -5.43 -2.46
N VAL A 191 23.95 -4.58 -3.34
CA VAL A 191 22.53 -4.46 -3.63
C VAL A 191 22.30 -4.52 -5.13
N ARG A 192 21.32 -5.28 -5.57
CA ARG A 192 20.85 -5.35 -6.96
C ARG A 192 19.45 -4.78 -7.04
N GLN A 193 19.31 -3.79 -7.88
CA GLN A 193 18.02 -3.20 -8.24
C GLN A 193 17.42 -3.98 -9.41
N LEU A 194 16.16 -4.36 -9.30
CA LEU A 194 15.45 -5.18 -10.26
C LEU A 194 14.24 -4.41 -10.80
N PRO A 195 14.46 -3.49 -11.74
CA PRO A 195 13.36 -2.70 -12.31
C PRO A 195 12.41 -3.59 -13.10
N THR A 196 11.10 -3.32 -12.96
CA THR A 196 10.09 -4.01 -13.77
C THR A 196 10.15 -3.51 -15.21
N LEU A 197 10.61 -4.35 -16.13
CA LEU A 197 10.66 -4.03 -17.56
C LEU A 197 9.28 -4.15 -18.21
N LYS A 198 8.51 -5.18 -17.83
CA LYS A 198 7.18 -5.44 -18.35
C LYS A 198 6.33 -6.18 -17.32
N LEU A 199 5.14 -5.69 -17.09
CA LEU A 199 4.14 -6.36 -16.28
C LEU A 199 3.31 -7.29 -17.17
N PHE A 200 3.31 -8.59 -16.90
CA PHE A 200 2.50 -9.56 -17.63
C PHE A 200 1.19 -9.87 -16.90
N LYS A 201 1.25 -10.07 -15.59
CA LYS A 201 0.09 -10.36 -14.74
C LYS A 201 0.41 -10.00 -13.29
N ILE A 202 -0.52 -9.36 -12.60
CA ILE A 202 -0.41 -9.03 -11.17
C ILE A 202 -1.57 -9.60 -10.35
N ARG A 203 -2.66 -10.03 -10.99
CA ARG A 203 -3.84 -10.55 -10.33
C ARG A 203 -3.78 -12.08 -10.24
N MET A 204 -4.17 -12.60 -9.08
CA MET A 204 -4.41 -14.02 -8.86
C MET A 204 -5.87 -14.19 -8.38
N ASP A 205 -6.62 -15.02 -9.07
CA ASP A 205 -7.95 -15.45 -8.68
C ASP A 205 -7.87 -16.93 -8.29
N LEU A 206 -8.23 -17.26 -7.06
CA LEU A 206 -8.28 -18.63 -6.56
C LEU A 206 -9.72 -19.12 -6.66
N GLU A 207 -9.99 -20.03 -7.56
CA GLU A 207 -11.30 -20.65 -7.69
C GLU A 207 -11.51 -21.64 -6.53
N MET A 208 -12.45 -21.29 -5.66
CA MET A 208 -12.81 -22.13 -4.52
C MET A 208 -13.95 -23.05 -4.94
N GLU A 209 -13.63 -24.03 -5.80
CA GLU A 209 -14.58 -25.08 -6.11
C GLU A 209 -14.62 -26.12 -4.97
N GLY A 210 -15.78 -26.66 -4.72
CA GLY A 210 -15.98 -27.73 -3.75
C GLY A 210 -17.21 -28.51 -4.11
N ASP A 211 -17.06 -29.81 -4.11
CA ASP A 211 -18.14 -30.79 -4.15
C ASP A 211 -19.13 -30.57 -3.01
#